data_fe726aff56a4a44b634a9f2b9558ee37
#
_entry.id   fe726aff56a4a44b634a9f2b9558ee37
#
_cell.length_a   1.000
_cell.length_b   1.000
_cell.length_c   1.000
_cell.angle_alpha   90.00
_cell.angle_beta   90.00
_cell.angle_gamma   90.00
#
_symmetry.space_group_name_H-M   'P 1'
#
loop_
_entity.id
_entity.type
_entity.pdbx_description
1 polymer ?
#
loop_
_entity_poly.entity_id
_entity_poly.type
_entity_poly.pdbx_seq_one_letter_code
_entity_poly.pdbx_strand_id
1 'polypeptide(L)'
;GEWKFQYYNSIYDVTESFYEKGYDVSGFDQVTVPGVWQMDGYDTHQYTNIRYPFPFDPPYVPQDIPCGAYVHNFEYHREKKASKAFLNFEGVDSCFYVWVNGAYAGYSQVPHATSEFDVTDLLNEGENTLAVLVLKWCDGSYLEDQDKFRMSGIFRDVYLLKRPEKTIRDYYITTDVEKDSVVVKLDMHFAEPVETKVTIEDKYGAVVARGGTAENGVLELTVLNPVLWNAENPYLYQVILTMPDEVIV
;
A
#
# COMPACT_ATOMS: atom_id res chain seq x y z
N GLY A 1 10.91 -8.18 -7.68
CA GLY A 1 11.32 -9.57 -8.00
C GLY A 1 10.71 -10.04 -9.31
N GLU A 2 10.99 -11.30 -9.71
CA GLU A 2 10.50 -11.89 -10.95
C GLU A 2 9.11 -12.50 -10.73
N TRP A 3 8.17 -12.16 -11.63
CA TRP A 3 6.79 -12.66 -11.59
C TRP A 3 6.42 -13.31 -12.91
N LYS A 4 5.53 -14.29 -12.90
CA LYS A 4 4.87 -14.80 -14.09
C LYS A 4 3.83 -13.80 -14.58
N PHE A 5 3.78 -13.57 -15.90
CA PHE A 5 2.96 -12.52 -16.49
C PHE A 5 2.32 -12.97 -17.81
N GLN A 6 1.05 -12.66 -17.99
CA GLN A 6 0.34 -12.81 -19.25
C GLN A 6 -0.41 -11.54 -19.58
N TYR A 7 -0.05 -10.94 -20.70
CA TYR A 7 -0.75 -9.77 -21.24
C TYR A 7 -1.95 -10.20 -22.08
N TYR A 8 -3.04 -9.47 -21.95
CA TYR A 8 -4.25 -9.63 -22.77
C TYR A 8 -4.61 -8.28 -23.39
N ASN A 9 -4.95 -8.28 -24.70
CA ASN A 9 -5.40 -7.06 -25.38
C ASN A 9 -6.77 -6.62 -24.91
N SER A 10 -7.56 -7.52 -24.36
CA SER A 10 -8.89 -7.25 -23.82
C SER A 10 -9.15 -8.07 -22.57
N ILE A 11 -9.91 -7.51 -21.63
CA ILE A 11 -10.42 -8.24 -20.46
C ILE A 11 -11.29 -9.45 -20.89
N TYR A 12 -11.90 -9.41 -22.06
CA TYR A 12 -12.69 -10.53 -22.61
C TYR A 12 -11.85 -11.71 -23.06
N ASP A 13 -10.54 -11.51 -23.23
CA ASP A 13 -9.59 -12.59 -23.58
C ASP A 13 -9.18 -13.41 -22.34
N VAL A 14 -9.49 -12.93 -21.13
CA VAL A 14 -9.24 -13.66 -19.88
C VAL A 14 -10.34 -14.69 -19.68
N THR A 15 -10.20 -15.82 -20.35
CA THR A 15 -11.20 -16.90 -20.35
C THR A 15 -10.95 -17.96 -19.30
N GLU A 16 -9.76 -17.98 -18.69
CA GLU A 16 -9.33 -19.00 -17.74
C GLU A 16 -9.13 -18.42 -16.34
N SER A 17 -9.37 -19.27 -15.34
CA SER A 17 -9.23 -18.91 -13.93
C SER A 17 -7.75 -19.00 -13.50
N PHE A 18 -6.88 -18.18 -14.08
CA PHE A 18 -5.42 -18.19 -13.83
C PHE A 18 -5.05 -18.03 -12.35
N TYR A 19 -5.97 -17.51 -11.55
CA TYR A 19 -5.83 -17.30 -10.10
C TYR A 19 -6.08 -18.56 -9.27
N GLU A 20 -6.62 -19.63 -9.88
CA GLU A 20 -6.90 -20.88 -9.17
C GLU A 20 -5.61 -21.59 -8.77
N LYS A 21 -5.67 -22.27 -7.62
CA LYS A 21 -4.54 -23.04 -7.11
C LYS A 21 -4.17 -24.17 -8.08
N GLY A 22 -2.89 -24.18 -8.48
CA GLY A 22 -2.34 -25.21 -9.37
C GLY A 22 -2.60 -24.95 -10.86
N TYR A 23 -3.09 -23.78 -11.23
CA TYR A 23 -3.14 -23.37 -12.63
C TYR A 23 -1.73 -23.37 -13.24
N ASP A 24 -1.60 -23.92 -14.44
CA ASP A 24 -0.31 -24.02 -15.13
C ASP A 24 0.07 -22.68 -15.77
N VAL A 25 1.00 -21.99 -15.14
CA VAL A 25 1.59 -20.72 -15.60
C VAL A 25 2.89 -20.90 -16.40
N SER A 26 3.20 -22.13 -16.87
CA SER A 26 4.44 -22.39 -17.61
C SER A 26 4.50 -21.64 -18.94
N GLY A 27 3.34 -21.35 -19.54
CA GLY A 27 3.21 -20.54 -20.76
C GLY A 27 3.25 -19.02 -20.52
N PHE A 28 3.27 -18.55 -19.28
CA PHE A 28 3.36 -17.13 -18.96
C PHE A 28 4.80 -16.65 -19.15
N ASP A 29 4.93 -15.41 -19.60
CA ASP A 29 6.22 -14.72 -19.64
C ASP A 29 6.74 -14.41 -18.23
N GLN A 30 7.89 -13.76 -18.16
CA GLN A 30 8.51 -13.33 -16.91
C GLN A 30 8.76 -11.84 -16.97
N VAL A 31 8.29 -11.11 -15.95
CA VAL A 31 8.48 -9.66 -15.81
C VAL A 31 9.02 -9.31 -14.44
N THR A 32 9.71 -8.17 -14.35
CA THR A 32 10.19 -7.65 -13.07
C THR A 32 9.12 -6.77 -12.41
N VAL A 33 8.81 -7.04 -11.15
CA VAL A 33 7.99 -6.18 -10.27
C VAL A 33 8.89 -5.59 -9.18
N PRO A 34 8.89 -4.26 -8.97
CA PRO A 34 8.12 -3.21 -9.65
C PRO A 34 8.45 -3.03 -11.13
N GLY A 35 7.42 -2.75 -11.93
CA GLY A 35 7.57 -2.50 -13.36
C GLY A 35 6.26 -2.12 -14.03
N VAL A 36 6.35 -1.66 -15.26
CA VAL A 36 5.19 -1.34 -16.11
C VAL A 36 5.32 -2.08 -17.44
N TRP A 37 4.25 -2.74 -17.87
CA TRP A 37 4.30 -3.64 -19.03
C TRP A 37 4.60 -2.93 -20.36
N GLN A 38 4.41 -1.59 -20.45
CA GLN A 38 4.81 -0.83 -21.62
C GLN A 38 6.34 -0.79 -21.81
N MET A 39 7.11 -0.86 -20.71
CA MET A 39 8.57 -0.93 -20.80
C MET A 39 9.07 -2.34 -21.12
N ASP A 40 8.23 -3.36 -20.89
CA ASP A 40 8.50 -4.74 -21.26
C ASP A 40 8.04 -5.10 -22.69
N GLY A 41 7.45 -4.11 -23.40
CA GLY A 41 7.09 -4.24 -24.82
C GLY A 41 5.69 -4.79 -25.11
N TYR A 42 4.80 -4.87 -24.10
CA TYR A 42 3.45 -5.45 -24.31
C TYR A 42 2.41 -4.44 -24.79
N ASP A 43 2.63 -3.14 -24.57
CA ASP A 43 1.71 -2.09 -24.95
C ASP A 43 2.53 -0.81 -25.24
N THR A 44 1.86 0.24 -25.64
CA THR A 44 2.49 1.55 -25.83
C THR A 44 2.04 2.51 -24.74
N HIS A 45 2.98 3.28 -24.22
CA HIS A 45 2.65 4.39 -23.35
C HIS A 45 1.94 5.50 -24.12
N GLN A 46 1.06 6.24 -23.44
CA GLN A 46 0.36 7.39 -23.99
C GLN A 46 0.69 8.62 -23.14
N TYR A 47 0.81 9.75 -23.81
CA TYR A 47 0.96 11.04 -23.15
C TYR A 47 -0.15 11.98 -23.60
N THR A 48 -0.97 12.40 -22.64
CA THR A 48 -2.04 13.36 -22.85
C THR A 48 -2.11 14.26 -21.62
N ASN A 49 -1.75 15.56 -21.74
CA ASN A 49 -1.70 16.42 -20.55
C ASN A 49 -3.02 17.12 -20.25
N ILE A 50 -3.89 17.33 -21.26
CA ILE A 50 -5.18 18.04 -21.13
C ILE A 50 -6.37 17.28 -21.73
N ARG A 51 -6.18 16.05 -22.14
CA ARG A 51 -7.22 15.21 -22.75
C ARG A 51 -7.13 13.79 -22.21
N TYR A 52 -8.29 13.17 -22.02
CA TYR A 52 -8.33 11.75 -21.72
C TYR A 52 -7.86 10.91 -22.92
N PRO A 53 -7.19 9.77 -22.69
CA PRO A 53 -6.74 8.88 -23.75
C PRO A 53 -7.87 8.08 -24.41
N PHE A 54 -9.11 8.27 -23.95
CA PHE A 54 -10.34 7.64 -24.44
C PHE A 54 -11.48 8.66 -24.41
N PRO A 55 -12.64 8.39 -25.05
CA PRO A 55 -13.79 9.31 -25.07
C PRO A 55 -14.25 9.67 -23.65
N PHE A 56 -14.54 10.96 -23.45
CA PHE A 56 -15.00 11.47 -22.15
C PHE A 56 -16.50 11.17 -21.97
N ASP A 57 -16.78 10.11 -21.20
CA ASP A 57 -18.13 9.64 -20.86
C ASP A 57 -18.18 9.01 -19.45
N PRO A 58 -17.83 9.79 -18.38
CA PRO A 58 -17.76 9.22 -17.04
C PRO A 58 -19.12 8.70 -16.56
N PRO A 59 -19.18 7.57 -15.83
CA PRO A 59 -18.03 6.80 -15.32
C PRO A 59 -17.53 5.71 -16.28
N TYR A 60 -18.02 5.68 -17.52
CA TYR A 60 -17.75 4.60 -18.46
C TYR A 60 -16.37 4.74 -19.10
N VAL A 61 -15.59 3.66 -19.09
CA VAL A 61 -14.33 3.52 -19.81
C VAL A 61 -14.54 2.59 -21.01
N PRO A 62 -13.59 2.52 -21.97
CA PRO A 62 -13.69 1.57 -23.07
C PRO A 62 -13.94 0.15 -22.54
N GLN A 63 -14.87 -0.57 -23.17
CA GLN A 63 -15.19 -1.95 -22.74
C GLN A 63 -14.04 -2.94 -23.08
N ASP A 64 -13.28 -2.61 -24.11
CA ASP A 64 -12.12 -3.37 -24.55
C ASP A 64 -10.87 -2.88 -23.79
N ILE A 65 -10.75 -3.36 -22.54
CA ILE A 65 -9.69 -2.93 -21.62
C ILE A 65 -8.52 -3.90 -21.67
N PRO A 66 -7.32 -3.45 -22.10
CA PRO A 66 -6.12 -4.24 -21.92
C PRO A 66 -5.85 -4.55 -20.46
N CYS A 67 -5.35 -5.76 -20.17
CA CYS A 67 -5.05 -6.17 -18.81
C CYS A 67 -3.85 -7.12 -18.75
N GLY A 68 -3.27 -7.22 -17.54
CA GLY A 68 -2.16 -8.12 -17.26
C GLY A 68 -2.47 -9.02 -16.07
N ALA A 69 -2.31 -10.32 -16.26
CA ALA A 69 -2.38 -11.31 -15.20
C ALA A 69 -0.97 -11.57 -14.67
N TYR A 70 -0.78 -11.37 -13.37
CA TYR A 70 0.46 -11.62 -12.65
C TYR A 70 0.30 -12.79 -11.70
N VAL A 71 1.30 -13.66 -11.59
CA VAL A 71 1.33 -14.76 -10.62
C VAL A 71 2.70 -14.83 -9.98
N HIS A 72 2.72 -14.92 -8.65
CA HIS A 72 3.95 -15.03 -7.87
C HIS A 72 3.79 -16.04 -6.73
N ASN A 73 4.77 -16.93 -6.58
CA ASN A 73 4.82 -17.86 -5.45
C ASN A 73 5.79 -17.33 -4.39
N PHE A 74 5.39 -17.46 -3.14
CA PHE A 74 6.19 -16.99 -2.00
C PHE A 74 6.01 -17.89 -0.77
N GLU A 75 7.01 -17.88 0.09
CA GLU A 75 6.97 -18.59 1.37
C GLU A 75 6.43 -17.69 2.49
N TYR A 76 5.55 -18.24 3.31
CA TYR A 76 5.03 -17.57 4.50
C TYR A 76 5.18 -18.46 5.73
N HIS A 77 5.67 -17.87 6.82
CA HIS A 77 5.74 -18.50 8.13
C HIS A 77 5.01 -17.63 9.15
N ARG A 78 4.03 -18.24 9.83
CA ARG A 78 3.24 -17.55 10.85
C ARG A 78 4.08 -17.32 12.10
N GLU A 79 4.05 -16.12 12.60
CA GLU A 79 4.73 -15.72 13.83
C GLU A 79 3.72 -15.50 14.93
N LYS A 80 3.99 -16.08 16.16
CA LYS A 80 3.08 -15.95 17.30
C LYS A 80 2.85 -14.50 17.74
N LYS A 81 3.89 -13.66 17.61
CA LYS A 81 3.86 -12.25 18.01
C LYS A 81 3.35 -11.32 16.91
N ALA A 82 3.29 -11.80 15.67
CA ALA A 82 2.80 -11.07 14.50
C ALA A 82 1.83 -11.97 13.74
N SER A 83 0.65 -12.19 14.33
CA SER A 83 -0.34 -13.16 13.86
C SER A 83 -1.20 -12.67 12.70
N LYS A 84 -1.23 -11.36 12.46
CA LYS A 84 -1.92 -10.72 11.33
C LYS A 84 -0.97 -10.52 10.17
N ALA A 85 -1.50 -10.65 8.95
CA ALA A 85 -0.75 -10.47 7.72
C ALA A 85 -1.54 -9.60 6.73
N PHE A 86 -0.95 -8.49 6.35
CA PHE A 86 -1.52 -7.52 5.42
C PHE A 86 -0.67 -7.47 4.15
N LEU A 87 -1.29 -7.75 3.00
CA LEU A 87 -0.67 -7.63 1.70
C LEU A 87 -0.79 -6.20 1.21
N ASN A 88 0.34 -5.54 1.00
CA ASN A 88 0.43 -4.14 0.61
C ASN A 88 0.95 -4.02 -0.81
N PHE A 89 0.26 -3.21 -1.62
CA PHE A 89 0.68 -2.73 -2.92
C PHE A 89 0.87 -1.22 -2.84
N GLU A 90 2.08 -0.72 -3.00
CA GLU A 90 2.34 0.71 -2.89
C GLU A 90 1.95 1.50 -4.13
N GLY A 91 1.74 0.83 -5.26
CA GLY A 91 1.25 1.45 -6.47
C GLY A 91 0.97 0.46 -7.58
N VAL A 92 -0.26 0.46 -8.07
CA VAL A 92 -0.73 -0.35 -9.22
C VAL A 92 -1.63 0.52 -10.09
N ASP A 93 -1.28 0.72 -11.34
CA ASP A 93 -2.03 1.54 -12.29
C ASP A 93 -2.74 0.65 -13.34
N SER A 94 -4.03 0.78 -13.54
CA SER A 94 -5.02 1.74 -13.01
C SER A 94 -5.84 1.16 -11.85
N CYS A 95 -6.32 -0.07 -11.96
CA CYS A 95 -7.04 -0.82 -10.93
C CYS A 95 -6.70 -2.29 -11.00
N PHE A 96 -6.97 -3.02 -9.93
CA PHE A 96 -6.59 -4.42 -9.87
C PHE A 96 -7.43 -5.26 -8.91
N TYR A 97 -7.49 -6.56 -9.23
CA TYR A 97 -8.06 -7.61 -8.40
C TYR A 97 -6.97 -8.50 -7.85
N VAL A 98 -7.15 -9.00 -6.63
CA VAL A 98 -6.15 -9.80 -5.90
C VAL A 98 -6.77 -11.10 -5.42
N TRP A 99 -6.03 -12.21 -5.60
CA TRP A 99 -6.33 -13.53 -5.05
C TRP A 99 -5.10 -14.09 -4.35
N VAL A 100 -5.33 -14.75 -3.22
CA VAL A 100 -4.30 -15.50 -2.50
C VAL A 100 -4.77 -16.96 -2.41
N ASN A 101 -3.94 -17.89 -2.89
CA ASN A 101 -4.26 -19.33 -2.92
C ASN A 101 -5.60 -19.66 -3.61
N GLY A 102 -5.98 -18.88 -4.62
CA GLY A 102 -7.24 -19.03 -5.35
C GLY A 102 -8.44 -18.32 -4.69
N ALA A 103 -8.32 -17.84 -3.47
CA ALA A 103 -9.37 -17.10 -2.76
C ALA A 103 -9.27 -15.60 -3.06
N TYR A 104 -10.40 -14.97 -3.37
CA TYR A 104 -10.48 -13.53 -3.62
C TYR A 104 -10.15 -12.73 -2.37
N ALA A 105 -9.15 -11.87 -2.45
CA ALA A 105 -8.70 -11.00 -1.35
C ALA A 105 -9.26 -9.58 -1.44
N GLY A 106 -9.43 -9.03 -2.66
CA GLY A 106 -9.98 -7.69 -2.81
C GLY A 106 -9.72 -7.01 -4.15
N TYR A 107 -10.16 -5.76 -4.23
CA TYR A 107 -10.02 -4.85 -5.37
C TYR A 107 -9.56 -3.47 -4.89
N SER A 108 -8.78 -2.77 -5.72
CA SER A 108 -8.42 -1.37 -5.51
C SER A 108 -8.23 -0.63 -6.83
N GLN A 109 -8.38 0.71 -6.80
CA GLN A 109 -8.30 1.56 -7.98
C GLN A 109 -7.65 2.94 -7.74
N VAL A 110 -6.89 3.11 -6.66
CA VAL A 110 -6.17 4.36 -6.36
C VAL A 110 -4.66 4.12 -6.57
N PRO A 111 -4.13 4.37 -7.80
CA PRO A 111 -2.82 3.87 -8.19
C PRO A 111 -1.64 4.44 -7.40
N HIS A 112 -1.73 5.68 -6.90
CA HIS A 112 -0.63 6.34 -6.19
C HIS A 112 -0.76 6.31 -4.67
N ALA A 113 -1.73 5.58 -4.14
CA ALA A 113 -1.91 5.31 -2.72
C ALA A 113 -1.67 3.82 -2.44
N THR A 114 -1.20 3.51 -1.24
CA THR A 114 -1.03 2.13 -0.80
C THR A 114 -2.39 1.44 -0.70
N SER A 115 -2.51 0.27 -1.31
CA SER A 115 -3.65 -0.62 -1.18
C SER A 115 -3.28 -1.77 -0.26
N GLU A 116 -4.02 -1.95 0.82
CA GLU A 116 -3.77 -2.96 1.83
C GLU A 116 -4.93 -3.94 1.95
N PHE A 117 -4.63 -5.24 1.97
CA PHE A 117 -5.60 -6.33 2.10
C PHE A 117 -5.25 -7.21 3.29
N ASP A 118 -6.19 -7.44 4.22
CA ASP A 118 -6.01 -8.46 5.27
C ASP A 118 -6.11 -9.85 4.62
N VAL A 119 -4.98 -10.54 4.57
CA VAL A 119 -4.87 -11.88 3.99
C VAL A 119 -4.57 -12.96 5.04
N THR A 120 -4.72 -12.61 6.32
CA THR A 120 -4.38 -13.47 7.45
C THR A 120 -4.96 -14.87 7.33
N ASP A 121 -6.24 -14.98 6.96
CA ASP A 121 -6.97 -16.24 6.87
C ASP A 121 -6.84 -16.93 5.50
N LEU A 122 -6.23 -16.27 4.53
CA LEU A 122 -6.00 -16.79 3.18
C LEU A 122 -4.63 -17.47 3.03
N LEU A 123 -3.71 -17.22 3.98
CA LEU A 123 -2.34 -17.71 3.94
C LEU A 123 -2.21 -19.10 4.55
N ASN A 124 -1.46 -19.97 3.85
CA ASN A 124 -1.01 -21.26 4.36
C ASN A 124 0.39 -21.12 4.99
N GLU A 125 0.73 -22.01 5.92
CA GLU A 125 2.12 -22.18 6.32
C GLU A 125 2.92 -22.78 5.16
N GLY A 126 4.09 -22.20 4.84
CA GLY A 126 4.92 -22.59 3.71
C GLY A 126 4.53 -21.87 2.41
N GLU A 127 4.42 -22.61 1.32
CA GLU A 127 4.21 -22.06 -0.02
C GLU A 127 2.81 -21.49 -0.23
N ASN A 128 2.76 -20.29 -0.82
CA ASN A 128 1.54 -19.56 -1.18
C ASN A 128 1.65 -19.01 -2.60
N THR A 129 0.51 -18.84 -3.24
CA THR A 129 0.39 -18.24 -4.58
C THR A 129 -0.41 -16.94 -4.50
N LEU A 130 0.18 -15.87 -4.99
CA LEU A 130 -0.46 -14.57 -5.19
C LEU A 130 -0.78 -14.43 -6.68
N ALA A 131 -2.04 -14.13 -7.00
CA ALA A 131 -2.48 -13.80 -8.35
C ALA A 131 -3.09 -12.40 -8.37
N VAL A 132 -2.76 -11.61 -9.38
CA VAL A 132 -3.22 -10.22 -9.54
C VAL A 132 -3.65 -10.01 -10.99
N LEU A 133 -4.83 -9.43 -11.19
CA LEU A 133 -5.27 -8.95 -12.50
C LEU A 133 -5.29 -7.43 -12.49
N VAL A 134 -4.42 -6.81 -13.27
CA VAL A 134 -4.34 -5.36 -13.42
C VAL A 134 -5.03 -4.95 -14.71
N LEU A 135 -5.92 -3.96 -14.63
CA LEU A 135 -6.62 -3.38 -15.77
C LEU A 135 -6.05 -2.00 -16.11
N LYS A 136 -5.92 -1.72 -17.40
CA LYS A 136 -5.35 -0.44 -17.89
C LYS A 136 -6.24 0.77 -17.56
N TRP A 137 -7.57 0.60 -17.56
CA TRP A 137 -8.54 1.67 -17.34
C TRP A 137 -9.60 1.27 -16.31
N CYS A 138 -10.05 2.25 -15.53
CA CYS A 138 -11.22 2.16 -14.67
C CYS A 138 -11.90 3.53 -14.57
N ASP A 139 -13.03 3.63 -13.91
CA ASP A 139 -13.72 4.90 -13.66
C ASP A 139 -12.85 5.90 -12.89
N GLY A 140 -11.98 5.41 -11.99
CA GLY A 140 -10.95 6.21 -11.31
C GLY A 140 -9.98 6.91 -12.25
N SER A 141 -9.78 6.40 -13.48
CA SER A 141 -8.92 7.03 -14.49
C SER A 141 -9.34 8.45 -14.85
N TYR A 142 -10.61 8.82 -14.67
CA TYR A 142 -11.10 10.19 -14.84
C TYR A 142 -10.58 11.16 -13.77
N LEU A 143 -10.26 10.66 -12.59
CA LEU A 143 -9.72 11.46 -11.48
C LEU A 143 -8.18 11.53 -11.52
N GLU A 144 -7.57 10.71 -12.35
CA GLU A 144 -6.12 10.57 -12.52
C GLU A 144 -5.60 11.34 -13.75
N ASP A 145 -6.27 12.43 -14.14
CA ASP A 145 -5.86 13.27 -15.26
C ASP A 145 -4.69 14.16 -14.86
N GLN A 146 -3.48 13.59 -14.91
CA GLN A 146 -2.23 14.23 -14.54
C GLN A 146 -1.32 14.35 -15.76
N ASP A 147 -0.43 15.34 -15.73
CA ASP A 147 0.61 15.55 -16.75
C ASP A 147 1.72 14.49 -16.62
N LYS A 148 1.40 13.27 -17.03
CA LYS A 148 2.28 12.10 -16.95
C LYS A 148 2.07 11.15 -18.13
N PHE A 149 3.05 10.28 -18.39
CA PHE A 149 2.84 9.12 -19.24
C PHE A 149 1.80 8.17 -18.62
N ARG A 150 0.86 7.69 -19.43
CA ARG A 150 -0.09 6.66 -19.06
C ARG A 150 0.57 5.29 -19.22
N MET A 151 1.00 4.74 -18.11
CA MET A 151 1.61 3.41 -18.01
C MET A 151 0.80 2.56 -17.06
N SER A 152 0.95 1.24 -17.13
CA SER A 152 0.15 0.30 -16.36
C SER A 152 0.99 -0.85 -15.84
N GLY A 153 0.59 -1.39 -14.71
CA GLY A 153 1.28 -2.49 -14.05
C GLY A 153 1.47 -2.23 -12.55
N ILE A 154 2.20 -3.11 -11.91
CA ILE A 154 2.59 -3.01 -10.51
C ILE A 154 3.90 -2.21 -10.45
N PHE A 155 3.81 -0.88 -10.36
CA PHE A 155 4.97 0.01 -10.56
C PHE A 155 5.69 0.40 -9.26
N ARG A 156 5.20 -0.05 -8.11
CA ARG A 156 5.85 0.09 -6.79
C ARG A 156 5.91 -1.26 -6.07
N ASP A 157 6.49 -1.26 -4.89
CA ASP A 157 6.73 -2.46 -4.12
C ASP A 157 5.45 -3.19 -3.70
N VAL A 158 5.56 -4.51 -3.64
CA VAL A 158 4.56 -5.42 -3.06
C VAL A 158 5.23 -6.16 -1.92
N TYR A 159 4.62 -6.12 -0.74
CA TYR A 159 5.15 -6.81 0.43
C TYR A 159 4.05 -7.28 1.38
N LEU A 160 4.42 -8.24 2.22
CA LEU A 160 3.56 -8.74 3.28
C LEU A 160 4.00 -8.11 4.62
N LEU A 161 3.13 -7.29 5.19
CA LEU A 161 3.30 -6.68 6.50
C LEU A 161 2.72 -7.60 7.57
N LYS A 162 3.58 -8.13 8.44
CA LYS A 162 3.15 -8.94 9.59
C LYS A 162 3.01 -8.05 10.80
N ARG A 163 1.89 -8.13 11.50
CA ARG A 163 1.60 -7.30 12.67
C ARG A 163 1.00 -8.10 13.82
N PRO A 164 1.18 -7.65 15.07
CA PRO A 164 0.45 -8.18 16.21
C PRO A 164 -1.06 -7.99 16.04
N GLU A 165 -1.84 -8.83 16.69
CA GLU A 165 -3.30 -8.64 16.78
C GLU A 165 -3.66 -7.36 17.55
N LYS A 166 -2.92 -7.10 18.64
CA LYS A 166 -3.03 -5.85 19.41
C LYS A 166 -2.03 -4.83 18.94
N THR A 167 -2.49 -3.89 18.14
CA THR A 167 -1.66 -2.88 17.48
C THR A 167 -2.45 -1.60 17.24
N ILE A 168 -1.73 -0.51 16.98
CA ILE A 168 -2.32 0.72 16.43
C ILE A 168 -2.58 0.48 14.95
N ARG A 169 -3.85 0.53 14.54
CA ARG A 169 -4.26 0.33 13.15
C ARG A 169 -3.94 1.55 12.30
N ASP A 170 -4.20 2.72 12.86
CA ASP A 170 -3.97 4.02 12.22
C ASP A 170 -3.68 5.08 13.27
N TYR A 171 -2.97 6.13 12.91
CA TYR A 171 -2.71 7.27 13.77
C TYR A 171 -2.60 8.56 12.99
N TYR A 172 -3.00 9.65 13.62
CA TYR A 172 -2.88 10.99 13.06
C TYR A 172 -2.17 11.90 14.05
N ILE A 173 -1.14 12.62 13.57
CA ILE A 173 -0.33 13.52 14.39
C ILE A 173 -0.54 14.95 13.91
N THR A 174 -0.94 15.84 14.82
CA THR A 174 -1.02 17.27 14.58
C THR A 174 -0.14 18.04 15.56
N THR A 175 0.26 19.25 15.16
CA THR A 175 1.11 20.10 15.98
C THR A 175 0.53 21.51 16.04
N ASP A 176 0.38 22.04 17.27
CA ASP A 176 -0.01 23.41 17.53
C ASP A 176 1.18 24.18 18.09
N VAL A 177 1.66 25.17 17.32
CA VAL A 177 2.85 25.97 17.68
C VAL A 177 2.43 27.15 18.56
N GLU A 178 2.97 27.19 19.74
CA GLU A 178 2.86 28.31 20.71
C GLU A 178 4.19 29.10 20.75
N LYS A 179 4.25 30.16 21.60
CA LYS A 179 5.42 31.02 21.64
C LYS A 179 6.73 30.30 21.99
N ASP A 180 6.71 29.47 23.04
CA ASP A 180 7.90 28.80 23.60
C ASP A 180 7.70 27.27 23.69
N SER A 181 6.65 26.73 23.05
CA SER A 181 6.31 25.32 23.08
C SER A 181 5.58 24.89 21.82
N VAL A 182 5.51 23.57 21.60
CA VAL A 182 4.63 22.93 20.63
C VAL A 182 3.82 21.87 21.35
N VAL A 183 2.50 21.91 21.18
CA VAL A 183 1.62 20.82 21.59
C VAL A 183 1.52 19.82 20.43
N VAL A 184 1.97 18.60 20.68
CA VAL A 184 1.87 17.48 19.74
C VAL A 184 0.68 16.63 20.17
N LYS A 185 -0.33 16.55 19.31
CA LYS A 185 -1.52 15.74 19.53
C LYS A 185 -1.45 14.50 18.67
N LEU A 186 -1.60 13.34 19.29
CA LEU A 186 -1.72 12.04 18.64
C LEU A 186 -3.15 11.54 18.79
N ASP A 187 -3.76 11.14 17.69
CA ASP A 187 -5.04 10.44 17.66
C ASP A 187 -4.76 9.04 17.12
N MET A 188 -4.90 8.02 17.98
CA MET A 188 -4.49 6.64 17.71
C MET A 188 -5.72 5.74 17.65
N HIS A 189 -5.87 5.03 16.55
CA HIS A 189 -6.93 4.05 16.31
C HIS A 189 -6.37 2.64 16.48
N PHE A 190 -6.84 1.92 17.48
CA PHE A 190 -6.38 0.57 17.80
C PHE A 190 -7.22 -0.49 17.08
N ALA A 191 -6.57 -1.54 16.57
CA ALA A 191 -7.27 -2.77 16.14
C ALA A 191 -7.91 -3.45 17.34
N GLU A 192 -7.13 -3.62 18.42
CA GLU A 192 -7.57 -3.95 19.77
C GLU A 192 -6.81 -3.09 20.78
N PRO A 193 -7.42 -2.70 21.91
CA PRO A 193 -6.76 -1.88 22.91
C PRO A 193 -5.44 -2.48 23.37
N VAL A 194 -4.38 -1.66 23.37
CA VAL A 194 -3.04 -2.06 23.79
C VAL A 194 -2.34 -0.91 24.51
N GLU A 195 -1.61 -1.22 25.58
CA GLU A 195 -0.76 -0.24 26.24
C GLU A 195 0.29 0.28 25.29
N THR A 196 0.30 1.59 25.08
CA THR A 196 1.25 2.25 24.17
C THR A 196 2.02 3.33 24.95
N LYS A 197 3.35 3.24 24.88
CA LYS A 197 4.24 4.31 25.35
C LYS A 197 4.60 5.18 24.16
N VAL A 198 4.48 6.50 24.34
CA VAL A 198 4.82 7.49 23.32
C VAL A 198 6.05 8.26 23.78
N THR A 199 7.05 8.32 22.92
CA THR A 199 8.28 9.08 23.14
C THR A 199 8.50 10.00 21.93
N ILE A 200 8.83 11.26 22.18
CA ILE A 200 9.28 12.18 21.14
C ILE A 200 10.76 12.44 21.35
N GLU A 201 11.55 12.17 20.33
CA GLU A 201 13.00 12.34 20.34
C GLU A 201 13.42 13.42 19.34
N ASP A 202 14.48 14.16 19.71
CA ASP A 202 15.13 15.08 18.80
C ASP A 202 16.03 14.33 17.79
N LYS A 203 16.63 15.06 16.84
CA LYS A 203 17.51 14.46 15.81
C LYS A 203 18.78 13.79 16.38
N TYR A 204 19.08 13.97 17.67
CA TYR A 204 20.21 13.35 18.35
C TYR A 204 19.80 12.15 19.21
N GLY A 205 18.49 11.81 19.23
CA GLY A 205 17.93 10.73 20.05
C GLY A 205 17.68 11.15 21.51
N ALA A 206 17.72 12.46 21.83
CA ALA A 206 17.38 12.92 23.16
C ALA A 206 15.85 13.02 23.32
N VAL A 207 15.31 12.42 24.37
CA VAL A 207 13.89 12.46 24.67
C VAL A 207 13.47 13.86 25.09
N VAL A 208 12.58 14.49 24.33
CA VAL A 208 12.05 15.84 24.58
C VAL A 208 10.64 15.84 25.15
N ALA A 209 9.87 14.77 24.94
CA ALA A 209 8.58 14.54 25.59
C ALA A 209 8.26 13.05 25.66
N ARG A 210 7.42 12.65 26.63
CA ARG A 210 6.93 11.28 26.77
C ARG A 210 5.56 11.22 27.40
N GLY A 211 4.79 10.17 27.06
CA GLY A 211 3.48 9.89 27.64
C GLY A 211 3.09 8.44 27.47
N GLY A 212 1.86 8.13 27.80
CA GLY A 212 1.27 6.79 27.66
C GLY A 212 -0.13 6.87 27.09
N THR A 213 -0.71 5.72 26.81
CA THR A 213 -2.04 5.58 26.22
C THR A 213 -3.09 6.35 27.01
N ALA A 214 -3.84 7.19 26.32
CA ALA A 214 -5.09 7.74 26.85
C ALA A 214 -6.25 6.74 26.61
N GLU A 215 -7.24 6.73 27.50
CA GLU A 215 -8.38 5.79 27.42
C GLU A 215 -9.16 5.90 26.10
N ASN A 216 -9.14 7.06 25.44
CA ASN A 216 -9.84 7.32 24.17
C ASN A 216 -8.93 7.33 22.94
N GLY A 217 -7.66 6.91 23.06
CA GLY A 217 -6.68 6.92 21.96
C GLY A 217 -6.05 8.30 21.68
N VAL A 218 -6.52 9.37 22.31
CA VAL A 218 -5.97 10.73 22.13
C VAL A 218 -4.96 11.05 23.21
N LEU A 219 -3.76 11.50 22.81
CA LEU A 219 -2.68 11.92 23.69
C LEU A 219 -2.15 13.27 23.25
N GLU A 220 -1.95 14.19 24.20
CA GLU A 220 -1.27 15.47 23.96
C GLU A 220 0.03 15.52 24.75
N LEU A 221 1.12 15.90 24.07
CA LEU A 221 2.45 16.06 24.63
C LEU A 221 2.99 17.44 24.30
N THR A 222 3.66 18.07 25.25
CA THR A 222 4.27 19.39 25.05
C THR A 222 5.77 19.26 24.90
N VAL A 223 6.30 19.78 23.81
CA VAL A 223 7.74 19.97 23.57
C VAL A 223 8.09 21.43 23.90
N LEU A 224 8.98 21.62 24.85
CA LEU A 224 9.43 22.95 25.27
C LEU A 224 10.61 23.44 24.45
N ASN A 225 10.62 24.72 24.07
CA ASN A 225 11.65 25.36 23.25
C ASN A 225 12.03 24.54 22.01
N PRO A 226 11.07 24.18 21.17
CA PRO A 226 11.33 23.33 20.01
C PRO A 226 12.16 24.07 18.96
N VAL A 227 12.98 23.33 18.23
CA VAL A 227 13.55 23.79 16.97
C VAL A 227 12.52 23.56 15.88
N LEU A 228 11.97 24.63 15.32
CA LEU A 228 10.96 24.54 14.26
C LEU A 228 11.61 24.25 12.91
N TRP A 229 10.92 23.49 12.11
CA TRP A 229 11.30 23.20 10.73
C TRP A 229 11.22 24.48 9.87
N ASN A 230 12.20 24.68 9.03
CA ASN A 230 12.14 25.60 7.90
C ASN A 230 13.03 25.07 6.76
N ALA A 231 12.92 25.66 5.56
CA ALA A 231 13.59 25.14 4.37
C ALA A 231 15.13 25.19 4.47
N GLU A 232 15.68 26.16 5.20
CA GLU A 232 17.13 26.31 5.42
C GLU A 232 17.63 25.38 6.52
N ASN A 233 16.76 25.02 7.46
CA ASN A 233 17.06 24.10 8.56
C ASN A 233 15.89 23.12 8.75
N PRO A 234 15.80 22.06 7.95
CA PRO A 234 14.71 21.09 7.99
C PRO A 234 14.84 20.14 9.20
N TYR A 235 14.67 20.72 10.40
CA TYR A 235 14.79 19.96 11.65
C TYR A 235 13.56 19.09 11.88
N LEU A 236 13.76 17.80 12.11
CA LEU A 236 12.71 16.82 12.37
C LEU A 236 12.87 16.19 13.76
N TYR A 237 11.74 15.81 14.32
CA TYR A 237 11.64 14.98 15.53
C TYR A 237 11.10 13.61 15.12
N GLN A 238 11.40 12.59 15.92
CA GLN A 238 10.84 11.25 15.77
C GLN A 238 9.78 11.03 16.84
N VAL A 239 8.63 10.50 16.45
CA VAL A 239 7.60 10.03 17.38
C VAL A 239 7.67 8.50 17.40
N ILE A 240 7.96 7.94 18.56
CA ILE A 240 8.13 6.50 18.76
C ILE A 240 6.96 5.99 19.58
N LEU A 241 6.19 5.07 18.99
CA LEU A 241 5.05 4.40 19.60
C LEU A 241 5.47 2.98 19.96
N THR A 242 5.63 2.70 21.25
CA THR A 242 6.11 1.40 21.75
C THR A 242 4.97 0.63 22.40
N MET A 243 4.67 -0.53 21.85
CA MET A 243 3.73 -1.53 22.33
C MET A 243 4.49 -2.81 22.76
N PRO A 244 3.86 -3.77 23.45
CA PRO A 244 4.54 -4.98 23.93
C PRO A 244 5.25 -5.81 22.83
N ASP A 245 4.66 -5.87 21.64
CA ASP A 245 5.17 -6.71 20.54
C ASP A 245 5.48 -5.91 19.25
N GLU A 246 5.36 -4.57 19.27
CA GLU A 246 5.60 -3.72 18.11
C GLU A 246 6.14 -2.34 18.50
N VAL A 247 6.98 -1.79 17.63
CA VAL A 247 7.43 -0.38 17.70
C VAL A 247 7.18 0.28 16.35
N ILE A 248 6.52 1.44 16.36
CA ILE A 248 6.30 2.29 15.18
C ILE A 248 7.13 3.58 15.37
N VAL A 249 7.82 4.01 14.32
CA VAL A 249 8.69 5.19 14.31
C VAL A 249 8.32 6.12 13.15
#